data_60f0e537a14be95c6c53a80a7e966a37
#
_entry.id   60f0e537a14be95c6c53a80a7e966a37
#
_cell.length_a   1.000
_cell.length_b   1.000
_cell.length_c   1.000
_cell.angle_alpha   90.00
_cell.angle_beta   90.00
_cell.angle_gamma   90.00
#
_symmetry.space_group_name_H-M   'P 1'
#
loop_
_entity.id
_entity.type
_entity.pdbx_description
1 polymer ?
#
loop_
_entity_poly.entity_id
_entity_poly.type
_entity_poly.pdbx_seq_one_letter_code
_entity_poly.pdbx_strand_id
1 'polypeptide(L)'
;MNREVTMELLEKYGKEFVQDRANRVAQNAVVGKGVNAAATDSGVEREIANTFSISLEQGKITNQKKSGRCWMFAALNCMRFQVMKHCNLETFVLSQNYTLFYDKLEKSNYFLNTILDTLEEDTDSRLIAHLLSAPLNDGGQWDMLCAIVDKYGLVPKEAMPESEISSNTNEMVSYMTEKLREFACTLREAYRAGSTKEELLAKKEEMMQVVYNMLCICLGNPPKTFDFEYRDKDKQFHRECGLTPKEFYAKYIGLNLNDYISLINAPTADKPYYRSYTVQYLGNVAEGRQVRYVNLPIEELKKAAIAQMKDGEPVWFGCDVGKRSTRESGVMDTKIFALEDLFQTDFPMTKAQRLDYGQSLMTHAMVFQGVNIDENGQPNRWRVENSWGPDAGRDGYYTMTDRWFDEYTYQIVVNRKYLPKEVLEAYEQEPIVLKPWDPMGSLA
;
A
#
# COMPACT_ATOMS: atom_id res chain seq x y z
N MET A 1 -28.28 35.62 2.74
CA MET A 1 -26.79 35.54 2.61
C MET A 1 -26.44 35.62 1.14
N ASN A 2 -25.60 36.58 0.77
CA ASN A 2 -25.10 36.62 -0.62
C ASN A 2 -24.15 35.44 -0.85
N ARG A 3 -24.43 34.63 -1.88
CA ARG A 3 -23.62 33.43 -2.23
C ARG A 3 -22.59 33.73 -3.34
N GLU A 4 -22.62 34.96 -3.87
CA GLU A 4 -21.79 35.37 -4.98
C GLU A 4 -20.48 35.98 -4.47
N VAL A 5 -19.38 35.69 -5.18
CA VAL A 5 -18.13 36.43 -5.04
C VAL A 5 -18.26 37.67 -5.94
N THR A 6 -18.67 38.81 -5.33
CA THR A 6 -18.88 40.04 -6.08
C THR A 6 -17.57 40.76 -6.42
N MET A 7 -17.58 41.64 -7.42
CA MET A 7 -16.41 42.46 -7.74
C MET A 7 -15.97 43.33 -6.55
N GLU A 8 -16.89 43.80 -5.73
CA GLU A 8 -16.63 44.58 -4.53
C GLU A 8 -15.87 43.75 -3.48
N LEU A 9 -16.26 42.47 -3.31
CA LEU A 9 -15.53 41.52 -2.44
C LEU A 9 -14.11 41.24 -2.97
N LEU A 10 -13.96 41.08 -4.29
CA LEU A 10 -12.64 40.87 -4.90
C LEU A 10 -11.72 42.08 -4.71
N GLU A 11 -12.24 43.29 -4.84
CA GLU A 11 -11.47 44.52 -4.56
C GLU A 11 -11.05 44.58 -3.09
N LYS A 12 -11.95 44.20 -2.17
CA LYS A 12 -11.63 44.14 -0.73
C LYS A 12 -10.52 43.14 -0.47
N TYR A 13 -10.65 41.89 -0.96
CA TYR A 13 -9.64 40.83 -0.78
C TYR A 13 -8.29 41.25 -1.35
N GLY A 14 -8.29 41.86 -2.53
CA GLY A 14 -7.06 42.33 -3.17
C GLY A 14 -6.35 43.43 -2.36
N LYS A 15 -7.11 44.40 -1.78
CA LYS A 15 -6.56 45.44 -0.91
C LYS A 15 -5.98 44.84 0.36
N GLU A 16 -6.67 43.92 1.04
CA GLU A 16 -6.20 43.25 2.24
C GLU A 16 -4.92 42.44 1.97
N PHE A 17 -4.88 41.68 0.86
CA PHE A 17 -3.71 40.91 0.46
C PHE A 17 -2.46 41.76 0.31
N VAL A 18 -2.55 42.92 -0.36
CA VAL A 18 -1.41 43.80 -0.65
C VAL A 18 -0.90 44.51 0.59
N GLN A 19 -1.75 44.73 1.61
CA GLN A 19 -1.35 45.40 2.87
C GLN A 19 -0.38 44.55 3.69
N ASP A 20 -0.47 43.22 3.60
CA ASP A 20 0.47 42.35 4.32
C ASP A 20 1.73 42.08 3.48
N ARG A 21 2.88 42.53 4.02
CA ARG A 21 4.19 42.32 3.39
C ARG A 21 4.58 40.83 3.31
N ALA A 22 4.13 40.02 4.26
CA ALA A 22 4.40 38.59 4.28
C ALA A 22 3.77 37.90 3.08
N ASN A 23 2.52 38.26 2.68
CA ASN A 23 1.84 37.76 1.49
C ASN A 23 2.69 37.94 0.22
N ARG A 24 3.34 39.13 0.05
CA ARG A 24 4.17 39.39 -1.12
C ARG A 24 5.45 38.53 -1.13
N VAL A 25 6.06 38.31 0.03
CA VAL A 25 7.26 37.49 0.15
C VAL A 25 6.89 36.03 -0.15
N ALA A 26 5.81 35.52 0.47
CA ALA A 26 5.29 34.19 0.23
C ALA A 26 4.91 34.00 -1.24
N GLN A 27 4.18 34.93 -1.85
CA GLN A 27 3.81 34.89 -3.26
C GLN A 27 5.03 34.77 -4.18
N ASN A 28 6.07 35.59 -3.98
CA ASN A 28 7.29 35.53 -4.80
C ASN A 28 8.01 34.18 -4.66
N ALA A 29 8.10 33.64 -3.45
CA ALA A 29 8.71 32.33 -3.21
C ALA A 29 7.92 31.21 -3.87
N VAL A 30 6.59 31.18 -3.66
CA VAL A 30 5.70 30.13 -4.16
C VAL A 30 5.59 30.14 -5.68
N VAL A 31 5.39 31.32 -6.29
CA VAL A 31 5.28 31.46 -7.76
C VAL A 31 6.58 31.02 -8.45
N GLY A 32 7.74 31.28 -7.82
CA GLY A 32 9.05 30.93 -8.39
C GLY A 32 9.50 29.49 -8.14
N LYS A 33 9.04 28.83 -7.05
CA LYS A 33 9.60 27.54 -6.59
C LYS A 33 8.54 26.46 -6.27
N GLY A 34 7.27 26.83 -6.21
CA GLY A 34 6.18 25.97 -5.73
C GLY A 34 6.02 25.99 -4.21
N VAL A 35 4.86 25.51 -3.77
CA VAL A 35 4.44 25.58 -2.35
C VAL A 35 5.39 24.81 -1.43
N ASN A 36 5.60 23.52 -1.69
CA ASN A 36 6.40 22.67 -0.80
C ASN A 36 7.83 23.18 -0.68
N ALA A 37 8.47 23.55 -1.80
CA ALA A 37 9.84 24.08 -1.79
C ALA A 37 9.95 25.41 -1.03
N ALA A 38 8.93 26.29 -1.13
CA ALA A 38 8.89 27.56 -0.40
C ALA A 38 8.61 27.37 1.10
N ALA A 39 7.90 26.31 1.48
CA ALA A 39 7.53 26.00 2.85
C ALA A 39 8.50 25.07 3.58
N THR A 40 9.46 24.45 2.89
CA THR A 40 10.40 23.49 3.51
C THR A 40 11.17 24.15 4.64
N ASP A 41 11.06 23.57 5.83
CA ASP A 41 11.82 23.98 7.00
C ASP A 41 13.17 23.24 7.05
N SER A 42 14.23 23.94 6.65
CA SER A 42 15.58 23.38 6.67
C SER A 42 16.13 23.16 8.08
N GLY A 43 15.52 23.74 9.10
CA GLY A 43 15.83 23.49 10.52
C GLY A 43 15.43 22.06 10.88
N VAL A 44 14.19 21.69 10.56
CA VAL A 44 13.66 20.33 10.78
C VAL A 44 14.52 19.28 10.07
N GLU A 45 14.91 19.51 8.81
CA GLU A 45 15.77 18.55 8.08
C GLU A 45 17.15 18.35 8.75
N ARG A 46 17.74 19.40 9.30
CA ARG A 46 19.07 19.36 9.95
C ARG A 46 19.04 18.69 11.31
N GLU A 47 17.92 18.79 12.03
CA GLU A 47 17.79 18.23 13.38
C GLU A 47 17.52 16.71 13.37
N ILE A 48 17.06 16.15 12.24
CA ILE A 48 16.72 14.72 12.15
C ILE A 48 17.99 13.88 12.05
N ALA A 49 18.29 13.14 13.14
CA ALA A 49 19.35 12.16 13.16
C ALA A 49 18.93 10.86 12.45
N ASN A 50 19.90 10.17 11.81
CA ASN A 50 19.67 8.92 11.05
C ASN A 50 20.33 7.70 11.70
N THR A 51 20.55 7.75 13.01
CA THR A 51 21.00 6.62 13.82
C THR A 51 19.83 6.08 14.61
N PHE A 52 19.77 4.76 14.74
CA PHE A 52 18.65 4.05 15.36
C PHE A 52 19.16 3.07 16.37
N SER A 53 18.51 2.94 17.53
CA SER A 53 18.88 1.99 18.57
C SER A 53 18.58 0.54 18.16
N ILE A 54 17.60 0.33 17.29
CA ILE A 54 17.28 -0.94 16.63
C ILE A 54 17.37 -0.70 15.13
N SER A 55 18.18 -1.49 14.44
CA SER A 55 18.32 -1.41 12.98
C SER A 55 18.57 -2.81 12.43
N LEU A 56 17.71 -3.23 11.48
CA LEU A 56 17.81 -4.51 10.82
C LEU A 56 18.82 -4.43 9.66
N GLU A 57 19.51 -5.55 9.38
CA GLU A 57 20.32 -5.68 8.16
C GLU A 57 19.42 -5.82 6.94
N GLN A 58 19.93 -5.37 5.78
CA GLN A 58 19.09 -5.25 4.59
C GLN A 58 19.83 -5.57 3.30
N GLY A 59 19.04 -6.06 2.33
CA GLY A 59 19.47 -6.18 0.94
C GLY A 59 19.38 -4.85 0.18
N LYS A 60 19.69 -4.87 -1.12
CA LYS A 60 19.58 -3.70 -1.99
C LYS A 60 18.16 -3.16 -2.04
N ILE A 61 18.06 -1.85 -2.10
CA ILE A 61 16.79 -1.13 -2.29
C ILE A 61 16.16 -1.50 -3.64
N THR A 62 14.87 -1.77 -3.59
CA THR A 62 14.06 -2.06 -4.77
C THR A 62 13.45 -0.79 -5.37
N ASN A 63 12.98 -0.86 -6.62
CA ASN A 63 12.37 0.28 -7.30
C ASN A 63 11.12 -0.15 -8.07
N GLN A 64 9.95 0.27 -7.59
CA GLN A 64 8.66 0.01 -8.24
C GLN A 64 8.44 0.85 -9.50
N LYS A 65 9.27 1.86 -9.73
CA LYS A 65 9.21 2.80 -10.85
C LYS A 65 7.82 3.45 -11.00
N LYS A 66 7.22 3.38 -12.19
CA LYS A 66 5.92 3.99 -12.51
C LYS A 66 4.78 2.96 -12.39
N SER A 67 4.70 2.29 -11.23
CA SER A 67 3.63 1.34 -10.93
C SER A 67 3.13 1.52 -9.50
N GLY A 68 1.86 1.23 -9.23
CA GLY A 68 1.26 1.29 -7.90
C GLY A 68 1.46 0.00 -7.09
N ARG A 69 2.61 -0.67 -7.20
CA ARG A 69 2.90 -1.95 -6.55
C ARG A 69 3.62 -1.83 -5.20
N CYS A 70 3.58 -0.66 -4.56
CA CYS A 70 4.31 -0.43 -3.28
C CYS A 70 3.98 -1.49 -2.22
N TRP A 71 2.71 -1.84 -2.05
CA TRP A 71 2.24 -2.86 -1.12
C TRP A 71 2.88 -4.23 -1.35
N MET A 72 3.04 -4.60 -2.62
CA MET A 72 3.66 -5.84 -3.07
C MET A 72 5.18 -5.81 -2.86
N PHE A 73 5.85 -4.71 -3.25
CA PHE A 73 7.26 -4.51 -3.01
C PHE A 73 7.59 -4.56 -1.51
N ALA A 74 6.84 -3.84 -0.69
CA ALA A 74 7.03 -3.82 0.76
C ALA A 74 6.89 -5.22 1.38
N ALA A 75 5.86 -5.97 1.00
CA ALA A 75 5.64 -7.30 1.54
C ALA A 75 6.69 -8.33 1.06
N LEU A 76 7.07 -8.30 -0.22
CA LEU A 76 8.15 -9.16 -0.74
C LEU A 76 9.50 -8.78 -0.12
N ASN A 77 9.73 -7.49 0.19
CA ASN A 77 10.91 -7.06 0.93
C ASN A 77 10.93 -7.57 2.37
N CYS A 78 9.79 -7.72 3.04
CA CYS A 78 9.72 -8.43 4.32
C CYS A 78 10.06 -9.92 4.17
N MET A 79 9.51 -10.58 3.15
CA MET A 79 9.70 -12.03 2.95
C MET A 79 11.12 -12.40 2.51
N ARG A 80 11.81 -11.56 1.73
CA ARG A 80 13.20 -11.82 1.26
C ARG A 80 14.21 -12.03 2.38
N PHE A 81 13.93 -11.47 3.58
CA PHE A 81 14.78 -11.68 4.76
C PHE A 81 14.96 -13.15 5.09
N GLN A 82 13.90 -13.95 4.93
CA GLN A 82 13.96 -15.39 5.19
C GLN A 82 14.91 -16.08 4.20
N VAL A 83 14.82 -15.74 2.92
CA VAL A 83 15.72 -16.28 1.89
C VAL A 83 17.16 -15.85 2.18
N MET A 84 17.39 -14.58 2.48
CA MET A 84 18.73 -14.05 2.78
C MET A 84 19.36 -14.76 3.98
N LYS A 85 18.59 -14.99 5.03
CA LYS A 85 19.02 -15.70 6.23
C LYS A 85 19.28 -17.18 5.94
N HIS A 86 18.35 -17.85 5.27
CA HIS A 86 18.43 -19.29 4.96
C HIS A 86 19.60 -19.60 4.04
N CYS A 87 19.83 -18.78 3.02
CA CYS A 87 20.85 -18.99 2.00
C CYS A 87 22.17 -18.24 2.27
N ASN A 88 22.33 -17.60 3.43
CA ASN A 88 23.50 -16.78 3.78
C ASN A 88 23.82 -15.74 2.68
N LEU A 89 22.80 -15.00 2.22
CA LEU A 89 22.93 -14.01 1.13
C LEU A 89 23.08 -12.59 1.68
N GLU A 90 23.93 -11.81 1.04
CA GLU A 90 24.04 -10.36 1.30
C GLU A 90 22.82 -9.59 0.75
N THR A 91 22.26 -10.03 -0.37
CA THR A 91 21.11 -9.43 -1.01
C THR A 91 20.31 -10.48 -1.77
N PHE A 92 19.00 -10.29 -1.81
CA PHE A 92 18.08 -11.12 -2.59
C PHE A 92 16.87 -10.29 -3.02
N VAL A 93 16.27 -10.64 -4.15
CA VAL A 93 15.04 -10.00 -4.65
C VAL A 93 14.08 -11.06 -5.16
N LEU A 94 12.85 -11.05 -4.67
CA LEU A 94 11.74 -11.83 -5.20
C LEU A 94 11.16 -11.15 -6.45
N SER A 95 10.55 -11.92 -7.35
CA SER A 95 9.94 -11.39 -8.55
C SER A 95 8.63 -10.65 -8.25
N GLN A 96 8.61 -9.36 -8.45
CA GLN A 96 7.39 -8.56 -8.38
C GLN A 96 6.56 -8.69 -9.67
N ASN A 97 7.18 -9.03 -10.80
CA ASN A 97 6.47 -9.29 -12.05
C ASN A 97 5.60 -10.55 -11.97
N TYR A 98 6.11 -11.60 -11.32
CA TYR A 98 5.36 -12.83 -11.06
C TYR A 98 4.10 -12.59 -10.22
N THR A 99 4.26 -11.89 -9.10
CA THR A 99 3.12 -11.56 -8.23
C THR A 99 2.15 -10.58 -8.89
N LEU A 100 2.64 -9.64 -9.70
CA LEU A 100 1.81 -8.73 -10.49
C LEU A 100 0.93 -9.50 -11.48
N PHE A 101 1.48 -10.49 -12.19
CA PHE A 101 0.71 -11.29 -13.15
C PHE A 101 -0.52 -11.92 -12.49
N TYR A 102 -0.31 -12.59 -11.37
CA TYR A 102 -1.40 -13.26 -10.66
C TYR A 102 -2.33 -12.29 -9.96
N ASP A 103 -1.84 -11.17 -9.45
CA ASP A 103 -2.70 -10.12 -8.89
C ASP A 103 -3.68 -9.59 -9.94
N LYS A 104 -3.20 -9.28 -11.15
CA LYS A 104 -4.07 -8.81 -12.23
C LYS A 104 -5.06 -9.86 -12.72
N LEU A 105 -4.63 -11.11 -12.82
CA LEU A 105 -5.50 -12.23 -13.20
C LEU A 105 -6.62 -12.40 -12.16
N GLU A 106 -6.27 -12.46 -10.90
CA GLU A 106 -7.21 -12.70 -9.82
C GLU A 106 -8.14 -11.49 -9.57
N LYS A 107 -7.62 -10.26 -9.61
CA LYS A 107 -8.47 -9.06 -9.54
C LYS A 107 -9.49 -9.01 -10.67
N SER A 108 -9.11 -9.39 -11.88
CA SER A 108 -10.04 -9.47 -13.02
C SER A 108 -11.13 -10.50 -12.76
N ASN A 109 -10.77 -11.68 -12.27
CA ASN A 109 -11.72 -12.72 -11.87
C ASN A 109 -12.62 -12.25 -10.72
N TYR A 110 -12.05 -11.61 -9.71
CA TYR A 110 -12.78 -11.08 -8.56
C TYR A 110 -13.80 -10.01 -8.99
N PHE A 111 -13.38 -9.07 -9.84
CA PHE A 111 -14.27 -8.05 -10.40
C PHE A 111 -15.44 -8.68 -11.18
N LEU A 112 -15.18 -9.64 -12.08
CA LEU A 112 -16.24 -10.28 -12.84
C LEU A 112 -17.20 -11.09 -11.95
N ASN A 113 -16.70 -11.73 -10.88
CA ASN A 113 -17.56 -12.36 -9.87
C ASN A 113 -18.43 -11.32 -9.17
N THR A 114 -17.86 -10.20 -8.76
CA THR A 114 -18.61 -9.11 -8.10
C THR A 114 -19.70 -8.56 -9.02
N ILE A 115 -19.43 -8.46 -10.34
CA ILE A 115 -20.46 -8.08 -11.32
C ILE A 115 -21.58 -9.14 -11.38
N LEU A 116 -21.25 -10.43 -11.36
CA LEU A 116 -22.25 -11.51 -11.34
C LEU A 116 -23.07 -11.50 -10.04
N ASP A 117 -22.48 -11.16 -8.92
CA ASP A 117 -23.17 -11.08 -7.62
C ASP A 117 -24.08 -9.84 -7.50
N THR A 118 -23.91 -8.86 -8.38
CA THR A 118 -24.64 -7.57 -8.36
C THR A 118 -25.48 -7.32 -9.61
N LEU A 119 -25.88 -8.37 -10.33
CA LEU A 119 -26.64 -8.24 -11.59
C LEU A 119 -28.01 -7.58 -11.42
N GLU A 120 -28.63 -7.71 -10.24
CA GLU A 120 -29.94 -7.13 -9.91
C GLU A 120 -29.84 -5.64 -9.55
N GLU A 121 -28.65 -5.13 -9.22
CA GLU A 121 -28.44 -3.72 -8.91
C GLU A 121 -28.58 -2.84 -10.15
N ASP A 122 -29.11 -1.65 -10.01
CA ASP A 122 -29.15 -0.67 -11.11
C ASP A 122 -27.76 -0.20 -11.49
N THR A 123 -27.54 0.05 -12.79
CA THR A 123 -26.21 0.46 -13.31
C THR A 123 -25.75 1.81 -12.75
N ASP A 124 -26.67 2.69 -12.37
CA ASP A 124 -26.43 4.00 -11.78
C ASP A 124 -26.43 4.00 -10.25
N SER A 125 -26.61 2.82 -9.61
CA SER A 125 -26.47 2.69 -8.17
C SER A 125 -25.05 3.06 -7.70
N ARG A 126 -24.93 3.59 -6.47
CA ARG A 126 -23.63 3.95 -5.90
C ARG A 126 -22.67 2.77 -5.87
N LEU A 127 -23.18 1.55 -5.63
CA LEU A 127 -22.38 0.35 -5.58
C LEU A 127 -21.77 0.04 -6.96
N ILE A 128 -22.60 -0.03 -8.00
CA ILE A 128 -22.11 -0.30 -9.36
C ILE A 128 -21.18 0.80 -9.85
N ALA A 129 -21.51 2.07 -9.59
CA ALA A 129 -20.63 3.19 -9.93
C ALA A 129 -19.25 3.06 -9.25
N HIS A 130 -19.21 2.64 -7.96
CA HIS A 130 -17.97 2.40 -7.24
C HIS A 130 -17.17 1.25 -7.88
N LEU A 131 -17.79 0.10 -8.12
CA LEU A 131 -17.14 -1.07 -8.73
C LEU A 131 -16.59 -0.77 -10.14
N LEU A 132 -17.37 -0.04 -10.96
CA LEU A 132 -16.96 0.36 -12.30
C LEU A 132 -15.94 1.49 -12.32
N SER A 133 -15.74 2.22 -11.23
CA SER A 133 -14.74 3.31 -11.18
C SER A 133 -13.32 2.79 -11.33
N ALA A 134 -13.01 1.65 -10.72
CA ALA A 134 -11.69 1.03 -10.76
C ALA A 134 -11.76 -0.51 -10.80
N PRO A 135 -12.22 -1.11 -11.93
CA PRO A 135 -12.28 -2.57 -12.10
C PRO A 135 -10.95 -3.27 -11.87
N LEU A 136 -9.87 -2.59 -12.22
CA LEU A 136 -8.50 -3.05 -12.07
C LEU A 136 -7.61 -1.88 -11.65
N ASN A 137 -6.82 -2.08 -10.62
CA ASN A 137 -5.84 -1.10 -10.13
C ASN A 137 -4.56 -1.82 -9.66
N ASP A 138 -3.49 -1.07 -9.40
CA ASP A 138 -2.23 -1.63 -8.95
C ASP A 138 -2.16 -1.84 -7.44
N GLY A 139 -2.85 -1.01 -6.66
CA GLY A 139 -2.80 -1.03 -5.22
C GLY A 139 -3.34 -2.31 -4.59
N GLY A 140 -3.04 -2.55 -3.33
CA GLY A 140 -3.51 -3.72 -2.60
C GLY A 140 -3.26 -3.66 -1.11
N GLN A 141 -3.62 -4.74 -0.44
CA GLN A 141 -3.51 -4.95 1.00
C GLN A 141 -2.62 -6.15 1.29
N TRP A 142 -2.09 -6.25 2.51
CA TRP A 142 -1.29 -7.39 2.94
C TRP A 142 -1.99 -8.74 2.69
N ASP A 143 -3.24 -8.88 3.10
CA ASP A 143 -4.00 -10.12 2.95
C ASP A 143 -4.22 -10.49 1.47
N MET A 144 -4.29 -9.51 0.57
CA MET A 144 -4.37 -9.75 -0.87
C MET A 144 -3.07 -10.37 -1.41
N LEU A 145 -1.89 -9.93 -0.93
CA LEU A 145 -0.63 -10.58 -1.29
C LEU A 145 -0.54 -11.98 -0.70
N CYS A 146 -0.95 -12.16 0.56
CA CYS A 146 -0.97 -13.48 1.19
C CYS A 146 -1.82 -14.46 0.37
N ALA A 147 -2.98 -14.05 -0.11
CA ALA A 147 -3.84 -14.88 -0.96
C ALA A 147 -3.14 -15.30 -2.28
N ILE A 148 -2.38 -14.40 -2.91
CA ILE A 148 -1.56 -14.72 -4.09
C ILE A 148 -0.46 -15.71 -3.74
N VAL A 149 0.26 -15.49 -2.65
CA VAL A 149 1.37 -16.36 -2.22
C VAL A 149 0.86 -17.75 -1.86
N ASP A 150 -0.25 -17.85 -1.10
CA ASP A 150 -0.86 -19.12 -0.71
C ASP A 150 -1.29 -19.94 -1.94
N LYS A 151 -1.81 -19.26 -2.97
CA LYS A 151 -2.31 -19.94 -4.19
C LYS A 151 -1.19 -20.29 -5.18
N TYR A 152 -0.24 -19.38 -5.39
CA TYR A 152 0.74 -19.45 -6.49
C TYR A 152 2.19 -19.60 -6.05
N GLY A 153 2.52 -19.40 -4.78
CA GLY A 153 3.90 -19.37 -4.30
C GLY A 153 4.66 -18.12 -4.75
N LEU A 154 5.98 -18.20 -4.67
CA LEU A 154 6.90 -17.11 -5.07
C LEU A 154 8.05 -17.64 -5.90
N VAL A 155 8.70 -16.74 -6.65
CA VAL A 155 9.90 -17.07 -7.43
C VAL A 155 10.98 -16.00 -7.24
N PRO A 156 12.27 -16.32 -7.44
CA PRO A 156 13.35 -15.34 -7.56
C PRO A 156 13.10 -14.38 -8.73
N LYS A 157 13.66 -13.18 -8.63
CA LYS A 157 13.56 -12.17 -9.70
C LYS A 157 14.03 -12.69 -11.06
N GLU A 158 15.05 -13.52 -11.07
CA GLU A 158 15.66 -14.07 -12.27
C GLU A 158 14.74 -15.05 -13.01
N ALA A 159 13.83 -15.72 -12.30
CA ALA A 159 12.87 -16.66 -12.89
C ALA A 159 11.73 -15.96 -13.66
N MET A 160 11.37 -14.73 -13.26
CA MET A 160 10.44 -13.85 -13.99
C MET A 160 10.84 -12.39 -13.76
N PRO A 161 11.78 -11.86 -14.54
CA PRO A 161 12.30 -10.51 -14.36
C PRO A 161 11.26 -9.43 -14.71
N GLU A 162 11.53 -8.19 -14.28
CA GLU A 162 10.73 -7.03 -14.66
C GLU A 162 10.74 -6.83 -16.19
N SER A 163 9.56 -6.51 -16.74
CA SER A 163 9.37 -6.07 -18.13
C SER A 163 9.26 -4.55 -18.22
N GLU A 164 9.22 -3.98 -19.42
CA GLU A 164 8.89 -2.56 -19.59
C GLU A 164 7.50 -2.24 -19.01
N ILE A 165 6.53 -3.10 -19.31
CA ILE A 165 5.15 -2.91 -18.84
C ILE A 165 5.02 -3.08 -17.32
N SER A 166 5.72 -4.03 -16.69
CA SER A 166 5.69 -4.15 -15.23
C SER A 166 6.33 -2.94 -14.54
N SER A 167 7.28 -2.28 -15.21
CA SER A 167 7.92 -1.04 -14.73
C SER A 167 7.08 0.23 -14.99
N ASN A 168 6.07 0.17 -15.87
CA ASN A 168 5.11 1.24 -16.15
C ASN A 168 3.76 0.63 -16.52
N THR A 169 2.95 0.34 -15.51
CA THR A 169 1.72 -0.45 -15.62
C THR A 169 0.54 0.30 -16.23
N ASN A 170 0.63 1.62 -16.40
CA ASN A 170 -0.50 2.48 -16.76
C ASN A 170 -1.25 2.05 -18.03
N GLU A 171 -0.52 1.74 -19.11
CA GLU A 171 -1.14 1.34 -20.37
C GLU A 171 -1.86 -0.02 -20.25
N MET A 172 -1.20 -1.01 -19.67
CA MET A 172 -1.81 -2.33 -19.43
C MET A 172 -3.07 -2.21 -18.57
N VAL A 173 -2.99 -1.51 -17.45
CA VAL A 173 -4.13 -1.31 -16.54
C VAL A 173 -5.27 -0.56 -17.25
N SER A 174 -4.97 0.44 -18.08
CA SER A 174 -5.97 1.19 -18.83
C SER A 174 -6.75 0.30 -19.80
N TYR A 175 -6.05 -0.43 -20.67
CA TYR A 175 -6.70 -1.30 -21.67
C TYR A 175 -7.41 -2.51 -21.02
N MET A 176 -6.85 -3.09 -19.98
CA MET A 176 -7.54 -4.15 -19.24
C MET A 176 -8.79 -3.63 -18.51
N THR A 177 -8.74 -2.42 -17.96
CA THR A 177 -9.92 -1.76 -17.34
C THR A 177 -11.02 -1.51 -18.36
N GLU A 178 -10.68 -1.03 -19.55
CA GLU A 178 -11.62 -0.86 -20.66
C GLU A 178 -12.29 -2.20 -21.00
N LYS A 179 -11.50 -3.26 -21.16
CA LYS A 179 -11.99 -4.61 -21.48
C LYS A 179 -12.87 -5.17 -20.35
N LEU A 180 -12.52 -4.99 -19.10
CA LEU A 180 -13.33 -5.45 -17.97
C LEU A 180 -14.67 -4.71 -17.87
N ARG A 181 -14.72 -3.42 -18.20
CA ARG A 181 -15.99 -2.68 -18.29
C ARG A 181 -16.87 -3.18 -19.43
N GLU A 182 -16.29 -3.48 -20.59
CA GLU A 182 -17.00 -4.12 -21.71
C GLU A 182 -17.57 -5.47 -21.29
N PHE A 183 -16.80 -6.29 -20.60
CA PHE A 183 -17.24 -7.59 -20.08
C PHE A 183 -18.37 -7.45 -19.04
N ALA A 184 -18.26 -6.48 -18.13
CA ALA A 184 -19.33 -6.18 -17.18
C ALA A 184 -20.64 -5.78 -17.90
N CYS A 185 -20.55 -4.95 -18.94
CA CYS A 185 -21.69 -4.59 -19.78
C CYS A 185 -22.31 -5.83 -20.43
N THR A 186 -21.50 -6.65 -21.07
CA THR A 186 -21.93 -7.90 -21.75
C THR A 186 -22.63 -8.87 -20.79
N LEU A 187 -22.09 -9.08 -19.59
CA LEU A 187 -22.69 -9.96 -18.59
C LEU A 187 -24.05 -9.42 -18.10
N ARG A 188 -24.12 -8.12 -17.81
CA ARG A 188 -25.36 -7.49 -17.36
C ARG A 188 -26.45 -7.45 -18.45
N GLU A 189 -26.08 -7.23 -19.71
CA GLU A 189 -27.01 -7.32 -20.85
C GLU A 189 -27.51 -8.73 -21.09
N ALA A 190 -26.62 -9.72 -21.02
CA ALA A 190 -26.98 -11.15 -21.13
C ALA A 190 -27.96 -11.58 -20.02
N TYR A 191 -27.72 -11.13 -18.77
CA TYR A 191 -28.65 -11.36 -17.66
C TYR A 191 -30.02 -10.76 -17.91
N ARG A 192 -30.08 -9.48 -18.36
CA ARG A 192 -31.34 -8.79 -18.70
C ARG A 192 -32.08 -9.46 -19.86
N ALA A 193 -31.35 -10.09 -20.77
CA ALA A 193 -31.90 -10.89 -21.87
C ALA A 193 -32.38 -12.28 -21.44
N GLY A 194 -32.20 -12.66 -20.16
CA GLY A 194 -32.67 -13.92 -19.59
C GLY A 194 -31.69 -15.08 -19.67
N SER A 195 -30.37 -14.81 -19.85
CA SER A 195 -29.36 -15.88 -19.79
C SER A 195 -29.32 -16.53 -18.41
N THR A 196 -29.14 -17.86 -18.43
CA THR A 196 -28.99 -18.65 -17.19
C THR A 196 -27.65 -18.37 -16.50
N LYS A 197 -27.56 -18.78 -15.23
CA LYS A 197 -26.32 -18.67 -14.47
C LYS A 197 -25.16 -19.43 -15.12
N GLU A 198 -25.46 -20.63 -15.67
CA GLU A 198 -24.50 -21.49 -16.37
C GLU A 198 -23.95 -20.79 -17.62
N GLU A 199 -24.81 -20.13 -18.40
CA GLU A 199 -24.43 -19.39 -19.60
C GLU A 199 -23.57 -18.15 -19.25
N LEU A 200 -23.88 -17.45 -18.16
CA LEU A 200 -23.09 -16.31 -17.69
C LEU A 200 -21.72 -16.76 -17.20
N LEU A 201 -21.63 -17.88 -16.49
CA LEU A 201 -20.35 -18.45 -16.04
C LEU A 201 -19.48 -18.90 -17.22
N ALA A 202 -20.08 -19.53 -18.26
CA ALA A 202 -19.37 -19.90 -19.48
C ALA A 202 -18.80 -18.67 -20.20
N LYS A 203 -19.60 -17.61 -20.34
CA LYS A 203 -19.11 -16.33 -20.89
C LYS A 203 -17.96 -15.75 -20.09
N LYS A 204 -18.05 -15.76 -18.75
CA LYS A 204 -16.97 -15.29 -17.88
C LYS A 204 -15.70 -16.11 -18.09
N GLU A 205 -15.77 -17.44 -18.28
CA GLU A 205 -14.59 -18.28 -18.55
C GLU A 205 -13.90 -17.87 -19.85
N GLU A 206 -14.66 -17.62 -20.93
CA GLU A 206 -14.12 -17.08 -22.18
C GLU A 206 -13.45 -15.70 -21.97
N MET A 207 -14.08 -14.82 -21.20
CA MET A 207 -13.53 -13.51 -20.85
C MET A 207 -12.20 -13.63 -20.07
N MET A 208 -12.12 -14.56 -19.14
CA MET A 208 -10.88 -14.82 -18.39
C MET A 208 -9.76 -15.37 -19.28
N GLN A 209 -10.05 -16.13 -20.33
CA GLN A 209 -9.04 -16.52 -21.31
C GLN A 209 -8.46 -15.30 -22.05
N VAL A 210 -9.29 -14.32 -22.38
CA VAL A 210 -8.83 -13.04 -22.98
C VAL A 210 -7.92 -12.28 -22.00
N VAL A 211 -8.32 -12.18 -20.73
CA VAL A 211 -7.51 -11.55 -19.67
C VAL A 211 -6.15 -12.24 -19.55
N TYR A 212 -6.12 -13.57 -19.50
CA TYR A 212 -4.87 -14.34 -19.42
C TYR A 212 -3.95 -14.06 -20.61
N ASN A 213 -4.50 -14.02 -21.82
CA ASN A 213 -3.73 -13.71 -23.03
C ASN A 213 -3.14 -12.30 -23.00
N MET A 214 -3.92 -11.30 -22.55
CA MET A 214 -3.43 -9.93 -22.39
C MET A 214 -2.27 -9.86 -21.39
N LEU A 215 -2.37 -10.56 -20.27
CA LEU A 215 -1.31 -10.61 -19.28
C LEU A 215 -0.04 -11.29 -19.80
N CYS A 216 -0.16 -12.41 -20.50
CA CYS A 216 1.00 -13.07 -21.12
C CYS A 216 1.70 -12.17 -22.15
N ILE A 217 0.95 -11.40 -22.93
CA ILE A 217 1.49 -10.45 -23.90
C ILE A 217 2.24 -9.31 -23.21
N CYS A 218 1.72 -8.80 -22.09
CA CYS A 218 2.27 -7.64 -21.38
C CYS A 218 3.44 -8.01 -20.45
N LEU A 219 3.34 -9.12 -19.73
CA LEU A 219 4.21 -9.45 -18.59
C LEU A 219 5.08 -10.69 -18.83
N GLY A 220 4.79 -11.47 -19.88
CA GLY A 220 5.41 -12.78 -20.14
C GLY A 220 4.69 -13.92 -19.43
N ASN A 221 5.11 -15.15 -19.70
CA ASN A 221 4.49 -16.35 -19.12
C ASN A 221 5.10 -16.67 -17.76
N PRO A 222 4.31 -16.82 -16.70
CA PRO A 222 4.82 -17.25 -15.41
C PRO A 222 5.47 -18.64 -15.49
N PRO A 223 6.63 -18.87 -14.89
CA PRO A 223 7.28 -20.17 -14.90
C PRO A 223 6.50 -21.17 -14.05
N LYS A 224 6.35 -22.40 -14.57
CA LYS A 224 5.79 -23.53 -13.78
C LYS A 224 6.85 -24.13 -12.85
N THR A 225 8.08 -24.19 -13.32
CA THR A 225 9.27 -24.62 -12.59
C THR A 225 10.45 -23.76 -13.01
N PHE A 226 11.46 -23.67 -12.16
CA PHE A 226 12.70 -22.96 -12.42
C PHE A 226 13.86 -23.57 -11.65
N ASP A 227 15.08 -23.24 -12.06
CA ASP A 227 16.28 -23.59 -11.35
C ASP A 227 16.68 -22.41 -10.43
N PHE A 228 17.02 -22.69 -9.19
CA PHE A 228 17.48 -21.70 -8.23
C PHE A 228 18.99 -21.86 -8.01
N GLU A 229 19.74 -20.89 -8.51
CA GLU A 229 21.19 -20.84 -8.42
C GLU A 229 21.63 -19.58 -7.68
N TYR A 230 22.56 -19.74 -6.73
CA TYR A 230 23.11 -18.58 -6.02
C TYR A 230 24.53 -18.83 -5.49
N ARG A 231 25.25 -17.74 -5.18
CA ARG A 231 26.46 -17.79 -4.36
C ARG A 231 26.19 -17.11 -3.04
N ASP A 232 26.53 -17.80 -1.96
CA ASP A 232 26.44 -17.26 -0.61
C ASP A 232 27.57 -16.25 -0.27
N LYS A 233 27.55 -15.67 0.94
CA LYS A 233 28.58 -14.73 1.44
C LYS A 233 29.98 -15.38 1.46
N ASP A 234 30.04 -16.70 1.63
CA ASP A 234 31.29 -17.50 1.63
C ASP A 234 31.73 -17.89 0.22
N LYS A 235 31.06 -17.35 -0.84
CA LYS A 235 31.31 -17.58 -2.26
C LYS A 235 31.09 -19.03 -2.72
N GLN A 236 30.39 -19.84 -1.92
CA GLN A 236 30.00 -21.20 -2.29
C GLN A 236 28.85 -21.14 -3.30
N PHE A 237 28.92 -21.97 -4.32
CA PHE A 237 27.86 -22.09 -5.31
C PHE A 237 26.83 -23.13 -4.89
N HIS A 238 25.57 -22.78 -5.00
CA HIS A 238 24.43 -23.63 -4.71
C HIS A 238 23.51 -23.69 -5.93
N ARG A 239 22.93 -24.85 -6.17
CA ARG A 239 21.94 -25.09 -7.23
C ARG A 239 20.88 -26.06 -6.77
N GLU A 240 19.64 -25.73 -7.06
CA GLU A 240 18.50 -26.64 -6.97
C GLU A 240 17.65 -26.48 -8.23
N CYS A 241 17.43 -27.61 -8.94
CA CYS A 241 16.77 -27.59 -10.23
C CYS A 241 15.30 -28.03 -10.14
N GLY A 242 14.47 -27.45 -11.03
CA GLY A 242 13.10 -27.89 -11.23
C GLY A 242 12.12 -27.54 -10.10
N LEU A 243 12.44 -26.55 -9.27
CA LEU A 243 11.54 -26.10 -8.18
C LEU A 243 10.28 -25.48 -8.75
N THR A 244 9.14 -25.87 -8.18
CA THR A 244 7.89 -25.11 -8.34
C THR A 244 7.90 -23.88 -7.44
N PRO A 245 7.13 -22.82 -7.78
CA PRO A 245 7.02 -21.62 -6.93
C PRO A 245 6.57 -21.92 -5.50
N LYS A 246 5.73 -22.92 -5.28
CA LYS A 246 5.29 -23.34 -3.94
C LYS A 246 6.37 -24.07 -3.15
N GLU A 247 7.14 -24.94 -3.80
CA GLU A 247 8.28 -25.60 -3.15
C GLU A 247 9.37 -24.59 -2.77
N PHE A 248 9.65 -23.62 -3.65
CA PHE A 248 10.56 -22.54 -3.32
C PHE A 248 10.09 -21.74 -2.11
N TYR A 249 8.82 -21.34 -2.08
CA TYR A 249 8.25 -20.63 -0.94
C TYR A 249 8.37 -21.43 0.35
N ALA A 250 7.91 -22.68 0.33
CA ALA A 250 7.93 -23.55 1.50
C ALA A 250 9.35 -23.79 2.06
N LYS A 251 10.33 -23.98 1.15
CA LYS A 251 11.71 -24.31 1.54
C LYS A 251 12.53 -23.11 1.98
N TYR A 252 12.44 -21.98 1.27
CA TYR A 252 13.36 -20.85 1.43
C TYR A 252 12.76 -19.68 2.20
N ILE A 253 11.43 -19.58 2.28
CA ILE A 253 10.72 -18.53 3.00
C ILE A 253 10.01 -19.10 4.21
N GLY A 254 9.12 -20.05 4.04
CA GLY A 254 8.50 -20.87 5.08
C GLY A 254 7.67 -20.11 6.12
N LEU A 255 7.26 -18.86 5.85
CA LEU A 255 6.42 -18.10 6.76
C LEU A 255 5.00 -18.62 6.74
N ASN A 256 4.42 -18.85 7.93
CA ASN A 256 2.99 -19.05 8.03
C ASN A 256 2.27 -17.70 7.98
N LEU A 257 1.73 -17.35 6.81
CA LEU A 257 1.10 -16.05 6.58
C LEU A 257 -0.17 -15.84 7.42
N ASN A 258 -0.77 -16.92 7.99
CA ASN A 258 -1.89 -16.82 8.92
C ASN A 258 -1.49 -16.29 10.29
N ASP A 259 -0.20 -16.26 10.60
CA ASP A 259 0.30 -15.71 11.85
C ASP A 259 0.44 -14.18 11.81
N TYR A 260 0.25 -13.56 10.64
CA TYR A 260 0.38 -12.11 10.49
C TYR A 260 -0.99 -11.45 10.47
N ILE A 261 -1.16 -10.45 11.34
CA ILE A 261 -2.41 -9.73 11.57
C ILE A 261 -2.24 -8.26 11.18
N SER A 262 -3.19 -7.74 10.41
CA SER A 262 -3.29 -6.32 10.08
C SER A 262 -3.94 -5.54 11.22
N LEU A 263 -3.19 -4.61 11.79
CA LEU A 263 -3.65 -3.64 12.79
C LEU A 263 -3.83 -2.29 12.13
N ILE A 264 -4.96 -1.63 12.37
CA ILE A 264 -5.24 -0.29 11.85
C ILE A 264 -5.41 0.72 12.97
N ASN A 265 -5.17 1.98 12.66
CA ASN A 265 -5.57 3.10 13.50
C ASN A 265 -6.49 4.03 12.71
N ALA A 266 -7.79 3.84 12.89
CA ALA A 266 -8.86 4.67 12.35
C ALA A 266 -9.69 5.24 13.52
N PRO A 267 -9.32 6.40 14.06
CA PRO A 267 -9.93 6.96 15.28
C PRO A 267 -11.26 7.66 15.01
N THR A 268 -12.06 7.13 14.08
CA THR A 268 -13.38 7.65 13.70
C THR A 268 -14.48 7.08 14.60
N ALA A 269 -15.54 7.82 14.83
CA ALA A 269 -16.59 7.44 15.78
C ALA A 269 -17.33 6.14 15.40
N ASP A 270 -17.39 5.82 14.12
CA ASP A 270 -18.02 4.63 13.57
C ASP A 270 -17.16 3.35 13.65
N LYS A 271 -15.89 3.49 14.07
CA LYS A 271 -14.93 2.38 14.17
C LYS A 271 -14.35 2.24 15.59
N PRO A 272 -15.12 1.74 16.59
CA PRO A 272 -14.59 1.46 17.92
C PRO A 272 -13.28 0.65 17.90
N TYR A 273 -12.39 0.94 18.84
CA TYR A 273 -11.19 0.17 19.07
C TYR A 273 -11.49 -1.24 19.60
N TYR A 274 -10.54 -2.14 19.44
CA TYR A 274 -10.61 -3.57 19.82
C TYR A 274 -11.78 -4.30 19.19
N ARG A 275 -12.04 -3.97 17.91
CA ARG A 275 -13.01 -4.63 17.05
C ARG A 275 -12.36 -5.02 15.73
N SER A 276 -12.86 -6.13 15.18
CA SER A 276 -12.45 -6.60 13.85
C SER A 276 -13.30 -5.96 12.76
N TYR A 277 -12.66 -5.64 11.63
CA TYR A 277 -13.29 -5.01 10.47
C TYR A 277 -12.87 -5.68 9.17
N THR A 278 -13.75 -5.63 8.20
CA THR A 278 -13.49 -5.93 6.79
C THR A 278 -14.22 -4.91 5.93
N VAL A 279 -13.83 -4.80 4.66
CA VAL A 279 -14.50 -3.91 3.70
C VAL A 279 -15.15 -4.75 2.63
N GLN A 280 -16.41 -4.49 2.34
CA GLN A 280 -17.16 -5.22 1.32
C GLN A 280 -16.50 -5.04 -0.06
N TYR A 281 -16.37 -6.13 -0.80
CA TYR A 281 -15.73 -6.17 -2.13
C TYR A 281 -14.25 -5.73 -2.16
N LEU A 282 -13.57 -5.76 -1.03
CA LEU A 282 -12.13 -5.56 -0.96
C LEU A 282 -11.41 -6.92 -0.98
N GLY A 283 -10.74 -7.22 -2.07
CA GLY A 283 -10.02 -8.49 -2.26
C GLY A 283 -9.46 -8.64 -3.66
N ASN A 284 -8.79 -9.76 -3.91
CA ASN A 284 -8.31 -10.13 -5.24
C ASN A 284 -8.59 -11.61 -5.58
N VAL A 285 -8.33 -12.54 -4.69
CA VAL A 285 -8.56 -13.97 -4.90
C VAL A 285 -9.95 -14.34 -4.35
N ALA A 286 -10.85 -14.82 -5.20
CA ALA A 286 -12.26 -15.07 -4.81
C ALA A 286 -12.40 -16.09 -3.67
N GLU A 287 -11.60 -17.17 -3.70
CA GLU A 287 -11.51 -18.19 -2.66
C GLU A 287 -10.44 -17.92 -1.61
N GLY A 288 -9.78 -16.76 -1.70
CA GLY A 288 -8.68 -16.37 -0.82
C GLY A 288 -9.16 -15.87 0.54
N ARG A 289 -8.17 -15.52 1.37
CA ARG A 289 -8.46 -14.92 2.68
C ARG A 289 -9.12 -13.55 2.51
N GLN A 290 -10.04 -13.26 3.40
CA GLN A 290 -10.67 -11.95 3.49
C GLN A 290 -9.67 -10.92 4.05
N VAL A 291 -9.66 -9.72 3.49
CA VAL A 291 -8.93 -8.59 4.09
C VAL A 291 -9.57 -8.26 5.44
N ARG A 292 -8.79 -8.33 6.50
CA ARG A 292 -9.28 -8.22 7.87
C ARG A 292 -8.35 -7.37 8.73
N TYR A 293 -8.93 -6.51 9.53
CA TYR A 293 -8.22 -5.57 10.40
C TYR A 293 -8.68 -5.67 11.85
N VAL A 294 -7.79 -5.30 12.78
CA VAL A 294 -8.18 -4.90 14.15
C VAL A 294 -7.89 -3.42 14.32
N ASN A 295 -8.90 -2.64 14.71
CA ASN A 295 -8.72 -1.22 14.99
C ASN A 295 -8.25 -1.01 16.43
N LEU A 296 -7.12 -0.29 16.59
CA LEU A 296 -6.46 -0.10 17.88
C LEU A 296 -6.03 1.36 18.07
N PRO A 297 -5.82 1.81 19.33
CA PRO A 297 -5.07 3.02 19.62
C PRO A 297 -3.68 2.99 18.98
N ILE A 298 -3.18 4.14 18.56
CA ILE A 298 -1.91 4.23 17.81
C ILE A 298 -0.72 3.67 18.61
N GLU A 299 -0.75 3.82 19.93
CA GLU A 299 0.30 3.33 20.83
C GLU A 299 0.43 1.80 20.83
N GLU A 300 -0.68 1.08 20.60
CA GLU A 300 -0.65 -0.38 20.49
C GLU A 300 0.03 -0.82 19.18
N LEU A 301 -0.17 -0.07 18.08
CA LEU A 301 0.55 -0.31 16.84
C LEU A 301 2.06 -0.12 17.03
N LYS A 302 2.46 0.98 17.68
CA LYS A 302 3.88 1.25 17.96
C LYS A 302 4.53 0.13 18.78
N LYS A 303 3.89 -0.29 19.88
CA LYS A 303 4.37 -1.38 20.75
C LYS A 303 4.57 -2.68 19.98
N ALA A 304 3.59 -3.07 19.16
CA ALA A 304 3.64 -4.29 18.37
C ALA A 304 4.76 -4.24 17.30
N ALA A 305 4.90 -3.13 16.59
CA ALA A 305 5.96 -2.93 15.61
C ALA A 305 7.36 -2.98 16.24
N ILE A 306 7.52 -2.33 17.39
CA ILE A 306 8.80 -2.35 18.15
C ILE A 306 9.13 -3.76 18.62
N ALA A 307 8.15 -4.50 19.13
CA ALA A 307 8.36 -5.87 19.59
C ALA A 307 8.84 -6.78 18.45
N GLN A 308 8.23 -6.69 17.27
CA GLN A 308 8.64 -7.46 16.09
C GLN A 308 10.06 -7.08 15.62
N MET A 309 10.38 -5.79 15.55
CA MET A 309 11.73 -5.35 15.16
C MET A 309 12.81 -5.72 16.16
N LYS A 310 12.52 -5.76 17.48
CA LYS A 310 13.44 -6.26 18.50
C LYS A 310 13.80 -7.73 18.30
N ASP A 311 12.88 -8.51 17.74
CA ASP A 311 13.10 -9.94 17.41
C ASP A 311 13.73 -10.13 16.00
N GLY A 312 14.14 -9.05 15.36
CA GLY A 312 14.85 -9.06 14.08
C GLY A 312 13.95 -9.21 12.85
N GLU A 313 12.64 -8.98 12.97
CA GLU A 313 11.69 -9.08 11.86
C GLU A 313 11.23 -7.68 11.40
N PRO A 314 11.27 -7.38 10.07
CA PRO A 314 10.75 -6.12 9.53
C PRO A 314 9.23 -6.06 9.61
N VAL A 315 8.68 -4.84 9.56
CA VAL A 315 7.23 -4.62 9.68
C VAL A 315 6.70 -3.93 8.42
N TRP A 316 5.80 -4.57 7.71
CA TRP A 316 5.03 -3.93 6.64
C TRP A 316 4.07 -2.89 7.25
N PHE A 317 3.98 -1.69 6.64
CA PHE A 317 3.04 -0.69 7.08
C PHE A 317 2.46 0.12 5.92
N GLY A 318 1.24 0.63 6.10
CA GLY A 318 0.51 1.49 5.17
C GLY A 318 0.30 2.88 5.74
N CYS A 319 0.49 3.90 4.89
CA CYS A 319 0.45 5.30 5.29
C CYS A 319 0.01 6.23 4.16
N ASP A 320 -0.19 7.51 4.46
CA ASP A 320 -0.34 8.58 3.47
C ASP A 320 1.00 9.29 3.25
N VAL A 321 1.87 8.68 2.44
CA VAL A 321 3.24 9.16 2.22
C VAL A 321 3.31 10.55 1.59
N GLY A 322 2.27 10.97 0.87
CA GLY A 322 2.20 12.30 0.25
C GLY A 322 2.03 13.46 1.23
N LYS A 323 1.77 13.17 2.51
CA LYS A 323 1.54 14.19 3.53
C LYS A 323 2.81 14.47 4.33
N ARG A 324 3.22 15.76 4.35
CA ARG A 324 4.33 16.22 5.21
C ARG A 324 5.59 15.31 5.08
N SER A 325 5.96 14.97 3.84
CA SER A 325 7.18 14.23 3.57
C SER A 325 7.95 14.78 2.36
N THR A 326 9.27 14.66 2.38
CA THR A 326 10.15 15.10 1.30
C THR A 326 10.78 13.88 0.63
N ARG A 327 10.67 13.82 -0.70
CA ARG A 327 11.23 12.70 -1.47
C ARG A 327 12.76 12.77 -1.56
N GLU A 328 13.31 13.97 -1.63
CA GLU A 328 14.74 14.19 -1.85
C GLU A 328 15.55 13.89 -0.58
N SER A 329 15.16 14.46 0.56
CA SER A 329 15.87 14.26 1.82
C SER A 329 15.44 12.99 2.57
N GLY A 330 14.29 12.39 2.20
CA GLY A 330 13.74 11.22 2.87
C GLY A 330 13.25 11.50 4.29
N VAL A 331 12.79 12.72 4.54
CA VAL A 331 12.25 13.12 5.83
C VAL A 331 10.73 13.07 5.83
N MET A 332 10.17 12.40 6.84
CA MET A 332 8.73 12.29 7.11
C MET A 332 8.47 12.93 8.48
N ASP A 333 8.04 14.19 8.48
CA ASP A 333 7.83 14.98 9.70
C ASP A 333 6.65 15.94 9.54
N THR A 334 5.78 16.02 10.54
CA THR A 334 4.59 16.89 10.48
C THR A 334 4.93 18.38 10.34
N LYS A 335 6.15 18.78 10.70
CA LYS A 335 6.65 20.16 10.65
C LYS A 335 7.61 20.44 9.48
N ILE A 336 7.82 19.46 8.58
CA ILE A 336 8.76 19.61 7.46
C ILE A 336 8.38 20.75 6.49
N PHE A 337 7.09 21.06 6.41
CA PHE A 337 6.59 22.21 5.68
C PHE A 337 5.89 23.17 6.62
N ALA A 338 6.42 24.37 6.76
CA ALA A 338 5.84 25.48 7.53
C ALA A 338 4.67 26.13 6.77
N LEU A 339 3.64 25.32 6.46
CA LEU A 339 2.50 25.78 5.66
C LEU A 339 1.64 26.79 6.41
N GLU A 340 1.56 26.64 7.71
CA GLU A 340 0.82 27.52 8.61
C GLU A 340 1.42 28.95 8.56
N ASP A 341 2.75 29.07 8.59
CA ASP A 341 3.46 30.34 8.46
C ASP A 341 3.35 30.88 7.02
N LEU A 342 3.50 30.01 6.01
CA LEU A 342 3.44 30.40 4.60
C LEU A 342 2.10 30.99 4.21
N PHE A 343 1.00 30.38 4.67
CA PHE A 343 -0.38 30.77 4.32
C PHE A 343 -1.06 31.60 5.41
N GLN A 344 -0.40 31.82 6.56
CA GLN A 344 -0.92 32.54 7.71
C GLN A 344 -2.29 32.01 8.15
N THR A 345 -2.45 30.67 8.13
CA THR A 345 -3.68 29.98 8.52
C THR A 345 -3.38 28.58 9.03
N ASP A 346 -4.16 28.12 10.00
CA ASP A 346 -4.00 26.79 10.57
C ASP A 346 -4.64 25.70 9.68
N PHE A 347 -4.15 24.46 9.82
CA PHE A 347 -4.71 23.25 9.22
C PHE A 347 -5.11 22.25 10.34
N PRO A 348 -6.17 22.54 11.13
CA PRO A 348 -6.42 21.91 12.43
C PRO A 348 -7.14 20.56 12.37
N MET A 349 -7.34 19.95 11.19
CA MET A 349 -8.07 18.68 11.10
C MET A 349 -7.34 17.57 11.87
N THR A 350 -8.08 16.91 12.76
CA THR A 350 -7.61 15.69 13.44
C THR A 350 -7.51 14.53 12.45
N LYS A 351 -6.79 13.47 12.83
CA LYS A 351 -6.68 12.24 12.01
C LYS A 351 -8.08 11.66 11.67
N ALA A 352 -9.00 11.65 12.62
CA ALA A 352 -10.38 11.22 12.41
C ALA A 352 -11.07 12.09 11.34
N GLN A 353 -11.01 13.40 11.50
CA GLN A 353 -11.62 14.33 10.54
C GLN A 353 -11.01 14.19 9.15
N ARG A 354 -9.69 13.97 9.04
CA ARG A 354 -9.05 13.75 7.73
C ARG A 354 -9.55 12.48 7.04
N LEU A 355 -9.81 11.41 7.79
CA LEU A 355 -10.43 10.19 7.25
C LEU A 355 -11.89 10.45 6.83
N ASP A 356 -12.69 11.05 7.70
CA ASP A 356 -14.13 11.29 7.44
C ASP A 356 -14.37 12.22 6.25
N TYR A 357 -13.51 13.21 6.05
CA TYR A 357 -13.62 14.19 4.96
C TYR A 357 -12.74 13.88 3.74
N GLY A 358 -12.08 12.72 3.68
CA GLY A 358 -11.28 12.28 2.54
C GLY A 358 -10.00 13.11 2.32
N GLN A 359 -9.50 13.79 3.36
CA GLN A 359 -8.27 14.59 3.28
C GLN A 359 -7.01 13.73 3.35
N SER A 360 -7.10 12.55 3.98
CA SER A 360 -5.99 11.61 4.08
C SER A 360 -6.52 10.17 4.04
N LEU A 361 -5.83 9.33 3.29
CA LEU A 361 -6.11 7.91 3.11
C LEU A 361 -4.79 7.15 3.08
N MET A 362 -4.82 5.83 3.24
CA MET A 362 -3.66 5.01 2.94
C MET A 362 -3.40 5.03 1.42
N THR A 363 -2.24 5.52 1.00
CA THR A 363 -1.87 5.68 -0.41
C THR A 363 -0.59 4.94 -0.77
N HIS A 364 0.14 4.44 0.23
CA HIS A 364 1.46 3.85 0.04
C HIS A 364 1.79 2.85 1.14
N ALA A 365 2.55 1.81 0.78
CA ALA A 365 3.09 0.86 1.75
C ALA A 365 4.61 0.83 1.68
N MET A 366 5.22 0.69 2.86
CA MET A 366 6.66 0.63 3.07
C MET A 366 7.01 -0.37 4.17
N VAL A 367 8.27 -0.42 4.56
CA VAL A 367 8.75 -1.37 5.58
C VAL A 367 9.46 -0.62 6.69
N PHE A 368 9.05 -0.85 7.95
CA PHE A 368 9.88 -0.45 9.10
C PHE A 368 11.05 -1.42 9.25
N GLN A 369 12.22 -0.84 9.31
CA GLN A 369 13.49 -1.55 9.37
C GLN A 369 14.35 -1.14 10.58
N GLY A 370 13.83 -0.22 11.38
CA GLY A 370 14.48 0.21 12.60
C GLY A 370 13.67 1.28 13.31
N VAL A 371 14.02 1.49 14.57
CA VAL A 371 13.43 2.50 15.43
C VAL A 371 14.48 3.01 16.40
N ASN A 372 14.44 4.29 16.73
CA ASN A 372 15.22 4.82 17.82
C ASN A 372 14.33 4.97 19.06
N ILE A 373 14.74 4.29 20.11
CA ILE A 373 14.12 4.39 21.44
C ILE A 373 14.99 5.34 22.26
N ASP A 374 14.38 6.34 22.84
CA ASP A 374 15.07 7.33 23.69
C ASP A 374 15.40 6.78 25.09
N GLU A 375 16.01 7.59 25.91
CA GLU A 375 16.40 7.30 27.30
C GLU A 375 15.21 7.01 28.23
N ASN A 376 14.01 7.44 27.86
CA ASN A 376 12.76 7.18 28.58
C ASN A 376 12.02 5.94 28.07
N GLY A 377 12.63 5.22 27.10
CA GLY A 377 12.03 4.03 26.50
C GLY A 377 10.95 4.34 25.46
N GLN A 378 10.85 5.59 24.97
CA GLN A 378 9.85 6.00 23.97
C GLN A 378 10.45 6.05 22.57
N PRO A 379 9.69 5.65 21.53
CA PRO A 379 10.11 5.83 20.15
C PRO A 379 10.11 7.34 19.81
N ASN A 380 11.11 7.79 19.07
CA ASN A 380 11.14 9.17 18.60
C ASN A 380 11.36 9.30 17.09
N ARG A 381 11.88 8.25 16.44
CA ARG A 381 12.02 8.17 14.98
C ARG A 381 12.14 6.72 14.50
N TRP A 382 11.72 6.49 13.25
CA TRP A 382 11.61 5.19 12.61
C TRP A 382 12.41 5.18 11.32
N ARG A 383 13.15 4.09 11.09
CA ARG A 383 13.85 3.86 9.83
C ARG A 383 12.90 3.14 8.87
N VAL A 384 12.69 3.72 7.72
CA VAL A 384 11.75 3.23 6.70
C VAL A 384 12.49 2.84 5.42
N GLU A 385 12.29 1.63 4.94
CA GLU A 385 12.68 1.21 3.59
C GLU A 385 11.55 1.53 2.62
N ASN A 386 11.85 2.33 1.60
CA ASN A 386 10.92 2.64 0.51
C ASN A 386 11.28 1.88 -0.77
N SER A 387 10.34 1.79 -1.70
CA SER A 387 10.52 1.12 -3.00
C SER A 387 10.62 2.10 -4.18
N TRP A 388 11.28 3.24 -3.98
CA TRP A 388 11.47 4.25 -5.03
C TRP A 388 12.90 4.31 -5.58
N GLY A 389 13.70 3.28 -5.30
CA GLY A 389 15.10 3.19 -5.69
C GLY A 389 16.04 3.95 -4.76
N PRO A 390 17.36 3.77 -4.95
CA PRO A 390 18.38 4.37 -4.07
C PRO A 390 18.52 5.88 -4.22
N ASP A 391 18.05 6.46 -5.32
CA ASP A 391 18.14 7.90 -5.58
C ASP A 391 17.10 8.73 -4.79
N ALA A 392 16.14 8.09 -4.12
CA ALA A 392 15.14 8.74 -3.29
C ALA A 392 15.54 8.65 -1.82
N GLY A 393 15.38 9.75 -1.07
CA GLY A 393 15.78 9.80 0.32
C GLY A 393 17.29 9.60 0.52
N ARG A 394 17.66 8.87 1.57
CA ARG A 394 19.06 8.50 1.85
C ARG A 394 19.30 7.06 1.44
N ASP A 395 19.84 6.84 0.25
CA ASP A 395 20.07 5.51 -0.32
C ASP A 395 18.78 4.64 -0.34
N GLY A 396 17.62 5.26 -0.59
CA GLY A 396 16.31 4.61 -0.60
C GLY A 396 15.62 4.50 0.77
N TYR A 397 16.24 4.98 1.83
CA TYR A 397 15.69 5.01 3.19
C TYR A 397 15.13 6.37 3.56
N TYR A 398 14.12 6.33 4.42
CA TYR A 398 13.47 7.51 4.98
C TYR A 398 13.58 7.48 6.50
N THR A 399 13.62 8.67 7.10
CA THR A 399 13.50 8.84 8.55
C THR A 399 12.15 9.47 8.84
N MET A 400 11.31 8.70 9.52
CA MET A 400 10.00 9.12 9.98
C MET A 400 10.07 9.50 11.45
N THR A 401 9.58 10.69 11.81
CA THR A 401 9.42 11.05 13.22
C THR A 401 8.22 10.36 13.84
N ASP A 402 8.24 10.19 15.17
CA ASP A 402 7.14 9.52 15.88
C ASP A 402 5.83 10.31 15.75
N ARG A 403 5.86 11.66 15.79
CA ARG A 403 4.69 12.52 15.52
C ARG A 403 4.10 12.34 14.13
N TRP A 404 4.93 12.00 13.12
CA TRP A 404 4.42 11.68 11.78
C TRP A 404 3.76 10.29 11.76
N PHE A 405 4.32 9.33 12.49
CA PHE A 405 3.71 8.01 12.66
C PHE A 405 2.28 8.15 13.20
N ASP A 406 2.06 8.96 14.23
CA ASP A 406 0.75 9.19 14.84
C ASP A 406 -0.28 9.69 13.83
N GLU A 407 0.12 10.62 12.97
CA GLU A 407 -0.81 11.34 12.11
C GLU A 407 -1.10 10.65 10.78
N TYR A 408 -0.13 9.92 10.21
CA TYR A 408 -0.23 9.44 8.83
C TYR A 408 0.03 7.94 8.64
N THR A 409 0.36 7.19 9.69
CA THR A 409 0.38 5.73 9.64
C THR A 409 -1.02 5.19 9.94
N TYR A 410 -1.57 4.40 9.03
CA TYR A 410 -2.92 3.85 9.14
C TYR A 410 -2.95 2.36 9.42
N GLN A 411 -1.95 1.61 9.00
CA GLN A 411 -1.90 0.16 9.11
C GLN A 411 -0.48 -0.32 9.37
N ILE A 412 -0.35 -1.35 10.20
CA ILE A 412 0.85 -2.18 10.29
C ILE A 412 0.46 -3.65 10.22
N VAL A 413 1.42 -4.49 9.86
CA VAL A 413 1.24 -5.95 9.87
C VAL A 413 2.29 -6.58 10.76
N VAL A 414 1.84 -7.32 11.75
CA VAL A 414 2.70 -7.95 12.74
C VAL A 414 2.32 -9.41 12.99
N ASN A 415 3.31 -10.20 13.38
CA ASN A 415 3.07 -11.58 13.77
C ASN A 415 2.30 -11.63 15.10
N ARG A 416 1.29 -12.50 15.19
CA ARG A 416 0.40 -12.67 16.34
C ARG A 416 1.12 -12.97 17.66
N LYS A 417 2.33 -13.52 17.62
CA LYS A 417 3.15 -13.79 18.80
C LYS A 417 3.54 -12.53 19.60
N TYR A 418 3.48 -11.34 18.96
CA TYR A 418 3.79 -10.05 19.57
C TYR A 418 2.55 -9.32 20.10
N LEU A 419 1.37 -9.89 19.92
CA LEU A 419 0.10 -9.24 20.24
C LEU A 419 -0.43 -9.73 21.60
N PRO A 420 -0.98 -8.83 22.42
CA PRO A 420 -1.65 -9.23 23.66
C PRO A 420 -2.93 -10.01 23.36
N LYS A 421 -3.33 -10.82 24.34
CA LYS A 421 -4.52 -11.70 24.23
C LYS A 421 -5.79 -10.96 23.82
N GLU A 422 -6.00 -9.77 24.34
CA GLU A 422 -7.16 -8.92 24.03
C GLU A 422 -7.24 -8.57 22.53
N VAL A 423 -6.11 -8.29 21.89
CA VAL A 423 -6.05 -8.00 20.45
C VAL A 423 -6.34 -9.25 19.62
N LEU A 424 -5.83 -10.41 20.05
CA LEU A 424 -6.13 -11.70 19.41
C LEU A 424 -7.60 -12.05 19.53
N GLU A 425 -8.21 -11.85 20.71
CA GLU A 425 -9.64 -12.04 20.93
C GLU A 425 -10.48 -11.08 20.08
N ALA A 426 -10.02 -9.83 19.91
CA ALA A 426 -10.67 -8.88 19.00
C ALA A 426 -10.58 -9.32 17.53
N TYR A 427 -9.44 -9.90 17.11
CA TYR A 427 -9.27 -10.41 15.76
C TYR A 427 -10.20 -11.59 15.46
N GLU A 428 -10.45 -12.49 16.41
CA GLU A 428 -11.30 -13.66 16.22
C GLU A 428 -12.81 -13.34 16.23
N GLN A 429 -13.21 -12.12 16.59
CA GLN A 429 -14.62 -11.69 16.51
C GLN A 429 -15.08 -11.64 15.05
N GLU A 430 -16.38 -11.86 14.80
CA GLU A 430 -16.97 -11.62 13.49
C GLU A 430 -16.69 -10.17 13.05
N PRO A 431 -16.06 -9.94 11.88
CA PRO A 431 -15.69 -8.60 11.47
C PRO A 431 -16.91 -7.75 11.12
N ILE A 432 -16.90 -6.51 11.56
CA ILE A 432 -17.85 -5.50 11.11
C ILE A 432 -17.55 -5.19 9.64
N VAL A 433 -18.56 -5.40 8.77
CA VAL A 433 -18.42 -5.16 7.33
C VAL A 433 -18.62 -3.67 7.04
N LEU A 434 -17.55 -3.02 6.62
CA LEU A 434 -17.57 -1.63 6.18
C LEU A 434 -18.07 -1.54 4.73
N LYS A 435 -18.56 -0.38 4.34
CA LYS A 435 -19.01 -0.12 2.96
C LYS A 435 -17.83 -0.15 1.98
N PRO A 436 -18.05 -0.47 0.68
CA PRO A 436 -16.97 -0.53 -0.32
C PRO A 436 -16.15 0.76 -0.45
N TRP A 437 -16.76 1.90 -0.15
CA TRP A 437 -16.13 3.24 -0.20
C TRP A 437 -15.67 3.76 1.16
N ASP A 438 -15.53 2.89 2.15
CA ASP A 438 -14.94 3.27 3.44
C ASP A 438 -13.46 3.66 3.24
N PRO A 439 -12.95 4.69 3.96
CA PRO A 439 -11.53 5.07 3.86
C PRO A 439 -10.55 3.93 4.10
N MET A 440 -10.93 2.95 4.95
CA MET A 440 -10.08 1.79 5.22
C MET A 440 -10.06 0.75 4.10
N GLY A 441 -10.88 0.92 3.05
CA GLY A 441 -10.82 0.20 1.80
C GLY A 441 -9.81 0.78 0.80
N SER A 442 -9.14 1.87 1.12
CA SER A 442 -8.09 2.44 0.28
C SER A 442 -6.95 1.44 0.08
N LEU A 443 -6.41 1.42 -1.14
CA LEU A 443 -5.32 0.53 -1.53
C LEU A 443 -3.99 1.29 -1.51
N ALA A 444 -2.97 0.65 -0.97
CA ALA A 444 -1.61 1.19 -0.95
C ALA A 444 -0.95 1.07 -2.33
#